data_850b228e5303aed31febb52159bbdafe
#
_entry.id   850b228e5303aed31febb52159bbdafe
#
_cell.length_a   1.000
_cell.length_b   1.000
_cell.length_c   1.000
_cell.angle_alpha   90.00
_cell.angle_beta   90.00
_cell.angle_gamma   90.00
#
_symmetry.space_group_name_H-M   'P 1'
#
loop_
_entity.id
_entity.type
_entity.pdbx_description
1 polymer ?
#
loop_
_entity_poly.entity_id
_entity_poly.type
_entity_poly.pdbx_seq_one_letter_code
_entity_poly.pdbx_strand_id
1 'polypeptide(L)'
;MTRGADAMPDLELGLIGNCQISALVDTQGTIVWGCFPRLDGEPVFSHLIDDGNDRGRFAIELQDQTSSRQYYLRNTPILCTELHDRHGGALRITDFAPRFAQYGRRFRPVMLVRHVEVMSGTPVARIRLRPTAGYGADTHTVTQGSNHVRFVFDDQVLRLTTDAPVTSILQEQAQVLERDVTLILGPDESVTESVAEMGRRFFDETRTYWHEWVRSLAVPFDWQSAVIRAAITLKLSTFDDTGAVVAAMTTSIPEVADSGRNWDYRYCWLRDAYFVVHALNRLGATGTLERYLRYIINLVAGSDDALLQPLYGIGGETTLTESEADHLGGYRGMKPVRIGNDAYRQIQHDSYGAVVLAVTQAFFDERLTRPGDVALFRRLEPLGEHAARLFDQPDAGLWEYRGHEKVHTYSAVMCWAACDRLARIADRLELPDAHDAWRRRAGDMHAVISEQGWSERRGAFVESFGGERLDASLLLLHELDFVAADDPRFVATVEAIEGELRRGDHMFRYIGDDDFGTPENAFNICTFWYIDALAAIGRGAEARRLFENMLASTTRLGLLSEDMDPTTGELWGNFPQTYSMVGLINSALALSRRWEDAF
;
A
#
# COMPACT_ATOMS: atom_id res chain seq x y z
N MET A 1 4.44 -23.62 -19.55
CA MET A 1 5.86 -23.82 -19.19
C MET A 1 5.89 -24.14 -17.72
N THR A 2 6.31 -25.35 -17.36
CA THR A 2 6.49 -25.77 -15.96
C THR A 2 7.72 -25.05 -15.41
N ARG A 3 7.53 -24.03 -14.55
CA ARG A 3 8.61 -23.58 -13.68
C ARG A 3 8.83 -24.71 -12.65
N GLY A 4 10.03 -25.27 -12.64
CA GLY A 4 10.46 -26.24 -11.62
C GLY A 4 10.48 -25.59 -10.23
N ALA A 5 10.64 -26.39 -9.17
CA ALA A 5 10.68 -25.97 -7.77
C ALA A 5 11.80 -24.95 -7.41
N ASP A 6 12.61 -24.52 -8.38
CA ASP A 6 13.75 -23.61 -8.25
C ASP A 6 13.57 -22.29 -9.03
N ALA A 7 12.33 -21.87 -9.34
CA ALA A 7 12.12 -20.57 -9.96
C ALA A 7 12.35 -19.46 -8.92
N MET A 8 13.21 -18.48 -9.27
CA MET A 8 13.45 -17.30 -8.42
C MET A 8 12.11 -16.64 -8.08
N PRO A 9 11.92 -16.16 -6.83
CA PRO A 9 10.71 -15.45 -6.43
C PRO A 9 10.50 -14.23 -7.32
N ASP A 10 9.26 -13.98 -7.69
CA ASP A 10 8.83 -12.78 -8.42
C ASP A 10 7.64 -12.13 -7.69
N LEU A 11 7.21 -10.96 -8.15
CA LEU A 11 6.09 -10.22 -7.57
C LEU A 11 4.74 -10.57 -8.22
N GLU A 12 4.65 -11.67 -8.98
CA GLU A 12 3.37 -12.23 -9.43
C GLU A 12 2.61 -12.87 -8.25
N LEU A 13 2.22 -12.04 -7.29
CA LEU A 13 1.63 -12.43 -6.03
C LEU A 13 0.17 -11.96 -5.92
N GLY A 14 -0.64 -12.73 -5.21
CA GLY A 14 -1.99 -12.35 -4.80
C GLY A 14 -2.01 -11.87 -3.35
N LEU A 15 -2.73 -10.76 -3.08
CA LEU A 15 -2.94 -10.22 -1.73
C LEU A 15 -4.27 -10.72 -1.17
N ILE A 16 -4.25 -11.35 0.00
CA ILE A 16 -5.42 -11.63 0.83
C ILE A 16 -5.31 -10.90 2.17
N GLY A 17 -6.43 -10.60 2.82
CA GLY A 17 -6.39 -9.90 4.11
C GLY A 17 -7.76 -9.46 4.59
N ASN A 18 -7.78 -8.86 5.79
CA ASN A 18 -9.01 -8.39 6.43
C ASN A 18 -8.88 -7.05 7.18
N CYS A 19 -7.82 -6.27 6.88
CA CYS A 19 -7.47 -5.00 7.55
C CYS A 19 -7.00 -5.16 9.02
N GLN A 20 -6.66 -6.37 9.43
CA GLN A 20 -5.96 -6.72 10.67
C GLN A 20 -4.64 -7.38 10.33
N ILE A 21 -4.71 -8.36 9.44
CA ILE A 21 -3.59 -9.09 8.86
C ILE A 21 -3.71 -9.15 7.35
N SER A 22 -2.61 -9.48 6.70
CA SER A 22 -2.54 -9.76 5.26
C SER A 22 -1.56 -10.90 4.99
N ALA A 23 -1.72 -11.52 3.81
CA ALA A 23 -0.74 -12.48 3.30
C ALA A 23 -0.62 -12.35 1.78
N LEU A 24 0.58 -12.66 1.26
CA LEU A 24 0.87 -12.74 -0.17
C LEU A 24 0.99 -14.21 -0.57
N VAL A 25 0.35 -14.55 -1.68
CA VAL A 25 0.22 -15.91 -2.20
C VAL A 25 0.82 -15.95 -3.61
N ASP A 26 1.76 -16.85 -3.84
CA ASP A 26 2.39 -17.03 -5.14
C ASP A 26 1.48 -17.72 -6.17
N THR A 27 1.94 -17.82 -7.42
CA THR A 27 1.17 -18.44 -8.51
C THR A 27 0.92 -19.94 -8.34
N GLN A 28 1.57 -20.59 -7.37
CA GLN A 28 1.37 -22.00 -7.01
C GLN A 28 0.42 -22.16 -5.82
N GLY A 29 -0.11 -21.07 -5.29
CA GLY A 29 -0.98 -21.08 -4.10
C GLY A 29 -0.19 -21.26 -2.79
N THR A 30 1.10 -20.95 -2.77
CA THR A 30 1.88 -20.91 -1.55
C THR A 30 1.79 -19.54 -0.90
N ILE A 31 1.45 -19.47 0.38
CA ILE A 31 1.60 -18.25 1.16
C ILE A 31 3.10 -18.08 1.42
N VAL A 32 3.68 -16.99 0.90
CA VAL A 32 5.12 -16.71 0.96
C VAL A 32 5.47 -15.52 1.84
N TRP A 33 4.47 -14.70 2.17
CA TRP A 33 4.58 -13.55 3.07
C TRP A 33 3.33 -13.39 3.92
N GLY A 34 3.48 -13.01 5.18
CA GLY A 34 2.35 -12.70 6.07
C GLY A 34 2.81 -12.37 7.47
N CYS A 35 2.37 -11.22 7.98
CA CYS A 35 2.69 -10.71 9.31
C CYS A 35 1.55 -10.93 10.29
N PHE A 36 1.87 -11.30 11.54
CA PHE A 36 0.93 -11.53 12.62
C PHE A 36 1.43 -10.86 13.90
N PRO A 37 0.56 -10.37 14.80
CA PRO A 37 -0.91 -10.32 14.67
C PRO A 37 -1.44 -9.06 13.94
N ARG A 38 -0.54 -8.22 13.43
CA ARG A 38 -0.85 -6.96 12.75
C ARG A 38 -0.12 -6.90 11.40
N LEU A 39 -0.47 -5.91 10.55
CA LEU A 39 0.20 -5.68 9.25
C LEU A 39 1.70 -5.40 9.39
N ASP A 40 2.12 -4.71 10.46
CA ASP A 40 3.51 -4.40 10.80
C ASP A 40 4.15 -5.37 11.80
N GLY A 41 3.44 -6.46 12.13
CA GLY A 41 3.94 -7.50 13.02
C GLY A 41 5.10 -8.30 12.42
N GLU A 42 5.62 -9.23 13.19
CA GLU A 42 6.64 -10.16 12.70
C GLU A 42 6.10 -11.04 11.57
N PRO A 43 6.90 -11.31 10.53
CA PRO A 43 6.48 -12.19 9.46
C PRO A 43 6.51 -13.66 9.94
N VAL A 44 5.32 -14.23 10.07
CA VAL A 44 5.12 -15.67 10.27
C VAL A 44 5.43 -16.45 9.01
N PHE A 45 5.16 -15.82 7.87
CA PHE A 45 5.57 -16.29 6.56
C PHE A 45 6.55 -15.28 5.97
N SER A 46 7.82 -15.69 5.83
CA SER A 46 8.95 -14.85 5.41
C SER A 46 9.65 -15.37 4.15
N HIS A 47 9.13 -16.44 3.54
CA HIS A 47 9.77 -17.13 2.41
C HIS A 47 10.12 -16.18 1.25
N LEU A 48 9.32 -15.15 1.01
CA LEU A 48 9.55 -14.15 -0.03
C LEU A 48 10.91 -13.44 0.10
N ILE A 49 11.37 -13.23 1.34
CA ILE A 49 12.62 -12.52 1.65
C ILE A 49 13.61 -13.40 2.43
N ASP A 50 13.51 -14.73 2.29
CA ASP A 50 14.37 -15.69 2.95
C ASP A 50 14.96 -16.69 1.95
N ASP A 51 15.58 -16.16 0.90
CA ASP A 51 16.16 -16.97 -0.19
C ASP A 51 17.13 -18.03 0.34
N GLY A 52 17.05 -19.23 -0.27
CA GLY A 52 17.85 -20.38 0.12
C GLY A 52 17.34 -21.15 1.34
N ASN A 53 16.27 -20.70 2.01
CA ASN A 53 15.68 -21.38 3.17
C ASN A 53 14.29 -21.95 2.85
N ASP A 54 14.07 -23.22 3.25
CA ASP A 54 12.79 -23.90 3.06
C ASP A 54 11.89 -23.78 4.31
N ARG A 55 11.59 -22.53 4.70
CA ARG A 55 10.77 -22.16 5.87
C ARG A 55 9.94 -20.91 5.58
N GLY A 56 9.17 -20.44 6.54
CA GLY A 56 8.37 -19.23 6.43
C GLY A 56 7.31 -19.32 5.33
N ARG A 57 6.69 -20.48 5.12
CA ARG A 57 5.70 -20.70 4.06
C ARG A 57 4.56 -21.63 4.46
N PHE A 58 3.43 -21.50 3.74
CA PHE A 58 2.31 -22.41 3.84
C PHE A 58 1.88 -22.87 2.44
N ALA A 59 2.34 -24.04 2.03
CA ALA A 59 2.15 -24.61 0.71
C ALA A 59 1.13 -25.75 0.70
N ILE A 60 0.41 -25.89 -0.42
CA ILE A 60 -0.40 -27.05 -0.78
C ILE A 60 0.10 -27.50 -2.14
N GLU A 61 0.92 -28.54 -2.15
CA GLU A 61 1.62 -29.01 -3.33
C GLU A 61 0.87 -30.18 -3.97
N LEU A 62 0.45 -30.02 -5.22
CA LEU A 62 -0.15 -31.11 -6.01
C LEU A 62 0.96 -31.95 -6.63
N GLN A 63 0.96 -33.26 -6.38
CA GLN A 63 1.92 -34.17 -7.00
C GLN A 63 1.72 -34.22 -8.53
N ASP A 64 2.84 -34.26 -9.26
CA ASP A 64 2.82 -34.29 -10.73
C ASP A 64 2.07 -33.11 -11.39
N GLN A 65 2.07 -31.96 -10.74
CA GLN A 65 1.45 -30.74 -11.22
C GLN A 65 2.00 -30.32 -12.59
N THR A 66 1.11 -29.92 -13.49
CA THR A 66 1.45 -29.47 -14.86
C THR A 66 1.11 -28.01 -15.11
N SER A 67 0.12 -27.48 -14.41
CA SER A 67 -0.30 -26.08 -14.56
C SER A 67 -0.95 -25.53 -13.31
N SER A 68 -0.93 -24.20 -13.20
CA SER A 68 -1.67 -23.44 -12.21
C SER A 68 -2.42 -22.28 -12.88
N ARG A 69 -3.54 -21.89 -12.31
CA ARG A 69 -4.33 -20.72 -12.68
C ARG A 69 -4.79 -20.01 -11.42
N GLN A 70 -4.54 -18.70 -11.35
CA GLN A 70 -4.90 -17.92 -10.18
C GLN A 70 -5.80 -16.74 -10.57
N TYR A 71 -6.81 -16.44 -9.74
CA TYR A 71 -7.76 -15.35 -9.94
C TYR A 71 -8.47 -14.99 -8.62
N TYR A 72 -8.90 -13.74 -8.50
CA TYR A 72 -9.81 -13.36 -7.43
C TYR A 72 -11.27 -13.68 -7.75
N LEU A 73 -12.04 -14.07 -6.76
CA LEU A 73 -13.49 -13.99 -6.88
C LEU A 73 -13.89 -12.54 -7.12
N ARG A 74 -14.80 -12.36 -8.08
CA ARG A 74 -15.20 -11.01 -8.52
C ARG A 74 -15.54 -10.11 -7.35
N ASN A 75 -14.93 -8.90 -7.34
CA ASN A 75 -15.18 -7.84 -6.35
C ASN A 75 -14.85 -8.24 -4.89
N THR A 76 -13.88 -9.12 -4.69
CA THR A 76 -13.42 -9.57 -3.36
C THR A 76 -11.89 -9.71 -3.32
N PRO A 77 -11.28 -9.76 -2.13
CA PRO A 77 -9.90 -10.22 -1.94
C PRO A 77 -9.82 -11.73 -1.68
N ILE A 78 -10.83 -12.50 -2.03
CA ILE A 78 -10.82 -13.97 -1.93
C ILE A 78 -10.11 -14.51 -3.16
N LEU A 79 -8.98 -15.17 -2.95
CA LEU A 79 -8.10 -15.66 -4.01
C LEU A 79 -8.35 -17.14 -4.26
N CYS A 80 -8.49 -17.51 -5.52
CA CYS A 80 -8.60 -18.90 -5.96
C CYS A 80 -7.36 -19.28 -6.77
N THR A 81 -6.74 -20.42 -6.41
CA THR A 81 -5.65 -21.03 -7.17
C THR A 81 -6.06 -22.43 -7.58
N GLU A 82 -6.16 -22.68 -8.89
CA GLU A 82 -6.47 -24.00 -9.46
C GLU A 82 -5.16 -24.68 -9.87
N LEU A 83 -4.94 -25.89 -9.40
CA LEU A 83 -3.79 -26.73 -9.72
C LEU A 83 -4.23 -27.96 -10.48
N HIS A 84 -3.53 -28.33 -11.55
CA HIS A 84 -3.86 -29.49 -12.37
C HIS A 84 -2.65 -30.42 -12.49
N ASP A 85 -2.87 -31.72 -12.32
CA ASP A 85 -1.84 -32.74 -12.51
C ASP A 85 -1.88 -33.37 -13.92
N ARG A 86 -0.88 -34.23 -14.23
CA ARG A 86 -0.81 -34.93 -15.51
C ARG A 86 -1.80 -36.11 -15.64
N HIS A 87 -2.47 -36.50 -14.55
CA HIS A 87 -3.37 -37.66 -14.48
C HIS A 87 -4.85 -37.29 -14.51
N GLY A 88 -5.16 -36.00 -14.67
CA GLY A 88 -6.52 -35.47 -14.68
C GLY A 88 -7.08 -35.12 -13.31
N GLY A 89 -6.24 -35.15 -12.27
CA GLY A 89 -6.55 -34.63 -10.95
C GLY A 89 -6.44 -33.09 -10.94
N ALA A 90 -7.36 -32.46 -10.24
CA ALA A 90 -7.34 -31.02 -10.08
C ALA A 90 -7.86 -30.60 -8.69
N LEU A 91 -7.23 -29.57 -8.15
CA LEU A 91 -7.58 -28.91 -6.89
C LEU A 91 -7.88 -27.43 -7.10
N ARG A 92 -8.80 -26.87 -6.30
CA ARG A 92 -8.94 -25.43 -6.11
C ARG A 92 -8.62 -25.09 -4.67
N ILE A 93 -7.68 -24.19 -4.46
CA ILE A 93 -7.36 -23.60 -3.16
C ILE A 93 -8.06 -22.23 -3.13
N THR A 94 -8.95 -22.02 -2.15
CA THR A 94 -9.63 -20.75 -1.92
C THR A 94 -9.08 -20.14 -0.63
N ASP A 95 -8.35 -19.02 -0.77
CA ASP A 95 -7.63 -18.35 0.31
C ASP A 95 -8.28 -17.03 0.67
N PHE A 96 -8.53 -16.80 1.97
CA PHE A 96 -9.05 -15.53 2.47
C PHE A 96 -8.79 -15.34 3.96
N ALA A 97 -8.87 -14.09 4.42
CA ALA A 97 -8.98 -13.74 5.84
C ALA A 97 -10.40 -13.30 6.15
N PRO A 98 -11.08 -13.88 7.18
CA PRO A 98 -12.48 -13.58 7.48
C PRO A 98 -12.70 -12.11 7.82
N ARG A 99 -13.77 -11.51 7.23
CA ARG A 99 -14.20 -10.14 7.49
C ARG A 99 -15.69 -9.98 7.21
N PHE A 100 -16.48 -9.73 8.26
CA PHE A 100 -17.93 -9.51 8.14
C PHE A 100 -18.50 -8.80 9.37
N ALA A 101 -19.77 -8.43 9.35
CA ALA A 101 -20.47 -7.86 10.49
C ALA A 101 -21.09 -8.97 11.37
N GLN A 102 -20.81 -8.94 12.67
CA GLN A 102 -21.39 -9.87 13.62
C GLN A 102 -21.73 -9.15 14.92
N TYR A 103 -22.96 -9.30 15.41
CA TYR A 103 -23.44 -8.67 16.67
C TYR A 103 -23.17 -7.15 16.73
N GLY A 104 -23.36 -6.43 15.63
CA GLY A 104 -23.11 -5.00 15.55
C GLY A 104 -21.61 -4.60 15.56
N ARG A 105 -20.72 -5.57 15.47
CA ARG A 105 -19.26 -5.37 15.40
C ARG A 105 -18.71 -5.94 14.10
N ARG A 106 -17.53 -5.46 13.72
CA ARG A 106 -16.77 -6.03 12.60
C ARG A 106 -15.94 -7.19 13.10
N PHE A 107 -16.27 -8.40 12.65
CA PHE A 107 -15.47 -9.58 12.89
C PHE A 107 -14.33 -9.63 11.86
N ARG A 108 -13.10 -9.57 12.32
CA ARG A 108 -11.87 -9.60 11.52
C ARG A 108 -10.73 -10.19 12.36
N PRO A 109 -10.78 -11.49 12.63
CA PRO A 109 -9.82 -12.16 13.49
C PRO A 109 -8.44 -12.19 12.84
N VAL A 110 -7.41 -12.41 13.66
CA VAL A 110 -6.04 -12.75 13.22
C VAL A 110 -6.05 -14.17 12.67
N MET A 111 -6.68 -14.37 11.49
CA MET A 111 -6.98 -15.71 10.98
C MET A 111 -6.91 -15.76 9.46
N LEU A 112 -6.31 -16.82 8.93
CA LEU A 112 -6.35 -17.19 7.52
C LEU A 112 -7.15 -18.48 7.35
N VAL A 113 -7.97 -18.54 6.32
CA VAL A 113 -8.72 -19.73 5.91
C VAL A 113 -8.27 -20.15 4.53
N ARG A 114 -7.91 -21.43 4.39
CA ARG A 114 -7.58 -22.08 3.13
C ARG A 114 -8.54 -23.25 2.93
N HIS A 115 -9.39 -23.17 1.93
CA HIS A 115 -10.30 -24.27 1.58
C HIS A 115 -9.82 -24.95 0.30
N VAL A 116 -9.56 -26.24 0.38
CA VAL A 116 -9.06 -27.08 -0.72
C VAL A 116 -10.21 -27.94 -1.22
N GLU A 117 -10.67 -27.63 -2.42
CA GLU A 117 -11.75 -28.35 -3.11
C GLU A 117 -11.18 -29.34 -4.13
N VAL A 118 -11.68 -30.56 -4.15
CA VAL A 118 -11.35 -31.55 -5.18
C VAL A 118 -12.22 -31.31 -6.41
N MET A 119 -11.65 -30.75 -7.46
CA MET A 119 -12.37 -30.40 -8.70
C MET A 119 -12.59 -31.61 -9.61
N SER A 120 -11.59 -32.49 -9.75
CA SER A 120 -11.65 -33.67 -10.60
C SER A 120 -10.61 -34.72 -10.21
N GLY A 121 -10.84 -35.96 -10.60
CA GLY A 121 -9.92 -37.07 -10.45
C GLY A 121 -9.66 -37.47 -8.99
N THR A 122 -8.47 -37.99 -8.75
CA THR A 122 -7.96 -38.38 -7.43
C THR A 122 -6.62 -37.70 -7.16
N PRO A 123 -6.63 -36.37 -6.93
CA PRO A 123 -5.39 -35.62 -6.76
C PRO A 123 -4.63 -36.07 -5.50
N VAL A 124 -3.32 -36.14 -5.63
CA VAL A 124 -2.41 -36.41 -4.51
C VAL A 124 -1.77 -35.11 -4.09
N ALA A 125 -2.03 -34.67 -2.87
CA ALA A 125 -1.49 -33.40 -2.39
C ALA A 125 -0.69 -33.54 -1.09
N ARG A 126 0.22 -32.62 -0.89
CA ARG A 126 1.03 -32.48 0.33
C ARG A 126 0.78 -31.08 0.92
N ILE A 127 0.48 -31.02 2.21
CA ILE A 127 0.34 -29.77 2.95
C ILE A 127 1.61 -29.54 3.74
N ARG A 128 2.26 -28.38 3.54
CA ARG A 128 3.45 -27.94 4.26
C ARG A 128 3.18 -26.63 4.97
N LEU A 129 3.20 -26.64 6.28
CA LEU A 129 3.08 -25.46 7.12
C LEU A 129 4.34 -25.32 7.95
N ARG A 130 5.18 -24.34 7.62
CA ARG A 130 6.47 -24.06 8.23
C ARG A 130 6.55 -22.61 8.68
N PRO A 131 5.80 -22.21 9.71
CA PRO A 131 5.82 -20.84 10.21
C PRO A 131 7.15 -20.51 10.88
N THR A 132 7.49 -19.22 10.91
CA THR A 132 8.69 -18.68 11.60
C THR A 132 8.28 -17.60 12.60
N ALA A 133 9.19 -17.25 13.52
CA ALA A 133 9.10 -16.08 14.38
C ALA A 133 10.51 -15.49 14.58
N GLY A 134 10.61 -14.31 15.23
CA GLY A 134 11.88 -13.63 15.45
C GLY A 134 12.61 -13.34 14.13
N TYR A 135 11.88 -13.03 13.04
CA TYR A 135 12.47 -12.88 11.70
C TYR A 135 13.36 -14.08 11.30
N GLY A 136 12.91 -15.29 11.62
CA GLY A 136 13.59 -16.53 11.31
C GLY A 136 14.66 -16.96 12.33
N ALA A 137 14.84 -16.21 13.42
CA ALA A 137 15.77 -16.54 14.48
C ALA A 137 15.20 -17.58 15.47
N ASP A 138 13.89 -17.54 15.72
CA ASP A 138 13.28 -18.29 16.80
C ASP A 138 12.98 -19.74 16.41
N THR A 139 13.13 -20.62 17.37
CA THR A 139 12.64 -22.00 17.32
C THR A 139 11.26 -22.10 17.92
N HIS A 140 10.53 -23.17 17.59
CA HIS A 140 9.21 -23.43 18.17
C HIS A 140 9.03 -24.88 18.57
N THR A 141 8.11 -25.10 19.51
CA THR A 141 7.66 -26.44 19.89
C THR A 141 6.34 -26.74 19.18
N VAL A 142 6.23 -27.93 18.59
CA VAL A 142 5.01 -28.38 17.95
C VAL A 142 4.24 -29.33 18.88
N THR A 143 2.96 -29.02 19.09
CA THR A 143 2.02 -29.90 19.80
C THR A 143 0.81 -30.19 18.94
N GLN A 144 0.13 -31.31 19.17
CA GLN A 144 -1.02 -31.71 18.36
C GLN A 144 -2.20 -32.18 19.19
N GLY A 145 -3.39 -32.05 18.64
CA GLY A 145 -4.62 -32.65 19.12
C GLY A 145 -5.30 -33.46 18.01
N SER A 146 -6.56 -33.79 18.19
CA SER A 146 -7.31 -34.61 17.22
C SER A 146 -7.58 -33.90 15.89
N ASN A 147 -7.72 -32.58 15.91
CA ASN A 147 -8.08 -31.75 14.76
C ASN A 147 -7.23 -30.47 14.63
N HIS A 148 -6.08 -30.41 15.32
CA HIS A 148 -5.25 -29.21 15.29
C HIS A 148 -3.76 -29.50 15.54
N VAL A 149 -2.94 -28.58 15.03
CA VAL A 149 -1.51 -28.45 15.31
C VAL A 149 -1.27 -27.07 15.93
N ARG A 150 -0.43 -26.99 16.96
CA ARG A 150 -0.01 -25.74 17.59
C ARG A 150 1.48 -25.57 17.40
N PHE A 151 1.87 -24.41 16.94
CA PHE A 151 3.25 -23.94 16.85
C PHE A 151 3.44 -22.93 17.99
N VAL A 152 4.20 -23.35 19.01
CA VAL A 152 4.40 -22.57 20.24
C VAL A 152 5.75 -21.88 20.14
N PHE A 153 5.74 -20.59 19.92
CA PHE A 153 6.89 -19.70 19.98
C PHE A 153 6.98 -19.06 21.37
N ASP A 154 8.01 -18.30 21.65
CA ASP A 154 8.25 -17.71 22.97
C ASP A 154 7.16 -16.70 23.37
N ASP A 155 6.67 -15.90 22.43
CA ASP A 155 5.72 -14.81 22.65
C ASP A 155 4.35 -15.02 22.01
N GLN A 156 4.19 -16.04 21.14
CA GLN A 156 2.94 -16.31 20.44
C GLN A 156 2.69 -17.80 20.22
N VAL A 157 1.42 -18.15 20.06
CA VAL A 157 1.01 -19.49 19.65
C VAL A 157 0.15 -19.38 18.40
N LEU A 158 0.58 -20.08 17.34
CA LEU A 158 -0.22 -20.25 16.14
C LEU A 158 -0.88 -21.63 16.15
N ARG A 159 -2.17 -21.65 15.86
CA ARG A 159 -2.95 -22.88 15.79
C ARG A 159 -3.51 -23.07 14.38
N LEU A 160 -3.16 -24.21 13.77
CA LEU A 160 -3.85 -24.74 12.61
C LEU A 160 -4.96 -25.66 13.08
N THR A 161 -6.21 -25.33 12.82
CA THR A 161 -7.38 -26.20 13.04
C THR A 161 -7.86 -26.72 11.70
N THR A 162 -8.10 -28.03 11.56
CA THR A 162 -8.38 -28.67 10.26
C THR A 162 -9.21 -29.93 10.39
N ASP A 163 -9.88 -30.31 9.32
CA ASP A 163 -10.52 -31.62 9.13
C ASP A 163 -9.67 -32.59 8.30
N ALA A 164 -8.43 -32.18 7.91
CA ALA A 164 -7.43 -33.07 7.34
C ALA A 164 -6.78 -33.96 8.42
N PRO A 165 -6.18 -35.10 8.04
CA PRO A 165 -5.39 -35.91 8.97
C PRO A 165 -4.17 -35.14 9.49
N VAL A 166 -4.18 -34.78 10.78
CA VAL A 166 -3.13 -33.99 11.44
C VAL A 166 -1.74 -34.63 11.30
N THR A 167 -1.67 -35.96 11.40
CA THR A 167 -0.39 -36.68 11.25
C THR A 167 0.22 -36.50 9.88
N SER A 168 -0.58 -36.50 8.82
CA SER A 168 -0.09 -36.29 7.45
C SER A 168 0.47 -34.88 7.23
N ILE A 169 -0.14 -33.88 7.88
CA ILE A 169 0.38 -32.49 7.86
C ILE A 169 1.73 -32.41 8.59
N LEU A 170 1.81 -32.96 9.80
CA LEU A 170 3.03 -32.92 10.60
C LEU A 170 4.21 -33.66 9.96
N GLN A 171 3.92 -34.75 9.25
CA GLN A 171 4.92 -35.55 8.55
C GLN A 171 5.13 -35.12 7.10
N GLU A 172 4.40 -34.08 6.65
CA GLU A 172 4.40 -33.59 5.28
C GLU A 172 4.21 -34.72 4.24
N GLN A 173 3.32 -35.66 4.55
CA GLN A 173 3.05 -36.80 3.69
C GLN A 173 2.11 -36.41 2.54
N ALA A 174 2.46 -36.85 1.34
CA ALA A 174 1.54 -36.80 0.21
C ALA A 174 0.38 -37.78 0.44
N GLN A 175 -0.85 -37.35 0.22
CA GLN A 175 -2.04 -38.14 0.41
C GLN A 175 -3.06 -37.90 -0.71
N VAL A 176 -3.82 -38.92 -1.05
CA VAL A 176 -4.97 -38.77 -1.95
C VAL A 176 -6.03 -37.95 -1.24
N LEU A 177 -6.50 -36.91 -1.90
CA LEU A 177 -7.64 -36.14 -1.42
C LEU A 177 -8.93 -36.69 -2.02
N GLU A 178 -9.74 -37.37 -1.19
CA GLU A 178 -11.03 -37.94 -1.56
C GLU A 178 -12.20 -36.98 -1.28
N ARG A 179 -11.94 -35.93 -0.52
CA ARG A 179 -12.91 -34.90 -0.13
C ARG A 179 -12.23 -33.55 0.08
N ASP A 180 -13.04 -32.52 0.11
CA ASP A 180 -12.59 -31.17 0.44
C ASP A 180 -11.99 -31.11 1.85
N VAL A 181 -10.99 -30.22 2.00
CA VAL A 181 -10.28 -29.99 3.24
C VAL A 181 -10.33 -28.51 3.60
N THR A 182 -10.56 -28.21 4.87
CA THR A 182 -10.52 -26.85 5.39
C THR A 182 -9.37 -26.70 6.39
N LEU A 183 -8.56 -25.66 6.19
CA LEU A 183 -7.40 -25.32 7.00
C LEU A 183 -7.62 -23.91 7.55
N ILE A 184 -7.67 -23.76 8.88
CA ILE A 184 -7.88 -22.49 9.58
C ILE A 184 -6.66 -22.24 10.45
N LEU A 185 -5.84 -21.25 10.07
CA LEU A 185 -4.68 -20.83 10.84
C LEU A 185 -4.99 -19.53 11.58
N GLY A 186 -4.79 -19.51 12.88
CA GLY A 186 -5.11 -18.33 13.69
C GLY A 186 -4.59 -18.46 15.13
N PRO A 187 -5.20 -17.71 16.07
CA PRO A 187 -4.84 -17.77 17.49
C PRO A 187 -5.20 -19.12 18.09
N ASP A 188 -4.62 -19.43 19.28
CA ASP A 188 -4.85 -20.68 20.00
C ASP A 188 -6.24 -20.70 20.67
N GLU A 189 -7.28 -20.63 19.85
CA GLU A 189 -8.68 -20.70 20.28
C GLU A 189 -9.31 -22.03 19.87
N SER A 190 -10.11 -22.61 20.78
CA SER A 190 -10.82 -23.85 20.49
C SER A 190 -12.06 -23.59 19.64
N VAL A 191 -12.22 -24.39 18.60
CA VAL A 191 -13.39 -24.38 17.72
C VAL A 191 -14.41 -25.38 18.24
N THR A 192 -15.65 -24.93 18.41
CA THR A 192 -16.76 -25.75 18.94
C THR A 192 -17.73 -26.27 17.86
N GLU A 193 -17.56 -25.78 16.63
CA GLU A 193 -18.35 -26.21 15.46
C GLU A 193 -17.50 -27.03 14.48
N SER A 194 -18.12 -27.65 13.50
CA SER A 194 -17.42 -28.34 12.41
C SER A 194 -16.50 -27.35 11.65
N VAL A 195 -15.23 -27.73 11.45
CA VAL A 195 -14.25 -26.92 10.73
C VAL A 195 -14.74 -26.57 9.32
N ALA A 196 -15.33 -27.55 8.62
CA ALA A 196 -15.90 -27.34 7.27
C ALA A 196 -17.10 -26.39 7.27
N GLU A 197 -17.99 -26.47 8.28
CA GLU A 197 -19.13 -25.56 8.40
C GLU A 197 -18.69 -24.14 8.72
N MET A 198 -17.74 -23.99 9.64
CA MET A 198 -17.15 -22.69 9.97
C MET A 198 -16.46 -22.06 8.75
N GLY A 199 -15.66 -22.83 8.01
CA GLY A 199 -15.00 -22.36 6.81
C GLY A 199 -15.99 -21.86 5.76
N ARG A 200 -17.06 -22.60 5.49
CA ARG A 200 -18.14 -22.18 4.56
C ARG A 200 -18.84 -20.91 5.02
N ARG A 201 -19.22 -20.85 6.29
CA ARG A 201 -19.88 -19.67 6.86
C ARG A 201 -18.97 -18.44 6.75
N PHE A 202 -17.71 -18.55 7.12
CA PHE A 202 -16.74 -17.45 6.99
C PHE A 202 -16.55 -17.00 5.55
N PHE A 203 -16.52 -17.93 4.61
CA PHE A 203 -16.43 -17.63 3.18
C PHE A 203 -17.66 -16.82 2.70
N ASP A 204 -18.87 -17.30 2.98
CA ASP A 204 -20.11 -16.66 2.51
C ASP A 204 -20.29 -15.26 3.12
N GLU A 205 -20.04 -15.11 4.42
CA GLU A 205 -20.12 -13.83 5.12
C GLU A 205 -19.06 -12.84 4.63
N THR A 206 -17.81 -13.32 4.42
CA THR A 206 -16.72 -12.50 3.90
C THR A 206 -17.01 -12.03 2.47
N ARG A 207 -17.48 -12.94 1.61
CA ARG A 207 -17.87 -12.61 0.24
C ARG A 207 -18.98 -11.56 0.21
N THR A 208 -20.00 -11.74 1.03
CA THR A 208 -21.13 -10.80 1.16
C THR A 208 -20.63 -9.41 1.60
N TYR A 209 -19.80 -9.34 2.64
CA TYR A 209 -19.22 -8.09 3.10
C TYR A 209 -18.49 -7.32 1.99
N TRP A 210 -17.63 -7.99 1.23
CA TRP A 210 -16.87 -7.33 0.17
C TRP A 210 -17.74 -6.91 -1.01
N HIS A 211 -18.75 -7.70 -1.36
CA HIS A 211 -19.73 -7.30 -2.38
C HIS A 211 -20.51 -6.05 -1.97
N GLU A 212 -20.96 -5.96 -0.72
CA GLU A 212 -21.65 -4.78 -0.21
C GLU A 212 -20.72 -3.55 -0.21
N TRP A 213 -19.48 -3.73 0.24
CA TRP A 213 -18.50 -2.64 0.25
C TRP A 213 -18.20 -2.14 -1.17
N VAL A 214 -17.95 -3.02 -2.14
CA VAL A 214 -17.68 -2.61 -3.53
C VAL A 214 -18.90 -1.92 -4.15
N ARG A 215 -20.13 -2.35 -3.84
CA ARG A 215 -21.35 -1.69 -4.32
C ARG A 215 -21.50 -0.26 -3.80
N SER A 216 -20.90 0.08 -2.68
CA SER A 216 -20.93 1.43 -2.14
C SER A 216 -19.93 2.38 -2.82
N LEU A 217 -19.04 1.87 -3.69
CA LEU A 217 -18.05 2.69 -4.37
C LEU A 217 -18.62 3.41 -5.59
N ALA A 218 -18.26 4.67 -5.74
CA ALA A 218 -18.51 5.49 -6.93
C ALA A 218 -17.38 5.28 -7.95
N VAL A 219 -17.42 4.15 -8.67
CA VAL A 219 -16.39 3.82 -9.66
C VAL A 219 -16.59 4.57 -10.97
N PRO A 220 -15.50 4.94 -11.71
CA PRO A 220 -15.61 5.55 -13.03
C PRO A 220 -16.22 4.58 -14.05
N PHE A 221 -16.62 5.09 -15.22
CA PHE A 221 -17.19 4.24 -16.27
C PHE A 221 -16.16 3.29 -16.89
N ASP A 222 -15.00 3.83 -17.28
CA ASP A 222 -13.90 3.05 -17.85
C ASP A 222 -13.07 2.36 -16.73
N TRP A 223 -12.44 1.22 -17.03
CA TRP A 223 -11.48 0.48 -16.18
C TRP A 223 -11.99 0.06 -14.79
N GLN A 224 -13.29 -0.17 -14.63
CA GLN A 224 -13.92 -0.48 -13.34
C GLN A 224 -13.21 -1.62 -12.58
N SER A 225 -12.84 -2.70 -13.28
CA SER A 225 -12.19 -3.85 -12.63
C SER A 225 -10.84 -3.48 -12.00
N ALA A 226 -10.04 -2.66 -12.67
CA ALA A 226 -8.74 -2.19 -12.17
C ALA A 226 -8.94 -1.25 -10.96
N VAL A 227 -9.88 -0.29 -11.06
CA VAL A 227 -10.20 0.63 -9.97
C VAL A 227 -10.74 -0.11 -8.74
N ILE A 228 -11.63 -1.09 -8.92
CA ILE A 228 -12.15 -1.91 -7.82
C ILE A 228 -11.02 -2.71 -7.17
N ARG A 229 -10.10 -3.30 -7.96
CA ARG A 229 -8.96 -4.03 -7.43
C ARG A 229 -8.05 -3.12 -6.63
N ALA A 230 -7.71 -1.96 -7.17
CA ALA A 230 -6.91 -0.95 -6.47
C ALA A 230 -7.58 -0.49 -5.16
N ALA A 231 -8.88 -0.21 -5.19
CA ALA A 231 -9.63 0.19 -3.99
C ALA A 231 -9.65 -0.90 -2.92
N ILE A 232 -9.82 -2.18 -3.29
CA ILE A 232 -9.73 -3.32 -2.35
C ILE A 232 -8.32 -3.41 -1.75
N THR A 233 -7.27 -3.25 -2.56
CA THR A 233 -5.88 -3.27 -2.11
C THR A 233 -5.61 -2.16 -1.10
N LEU A 234 -5.98 -0.91 -1.42
CA LEU A 234 -5.85 0.22 -0.49
C LEU A 234 -6.65 0.01 0.79
N LYS A 235 -7.86 -0.57 0.68
CA LYS A 235 -8.66 -0.91 1.85
C LYS A 235 -7.97 -1.94 2.73
N LEU A 236 -7.34 -2.97 2.17
CA LEU A 236 -6.58 -3.98 2.91
C LEU A 236 -5.34 -3.38 3.58
N SER A 237 -4.73 -2.35 2.99
CA SER A 237 -3.58 -1.64 3.56
C SER A 237 -3.94 -0.71 4.73
N THR A 238 -5.24 -0.55 5.03
CA THR A 238 -5.71 0.23 6.18
C THR A 238 -5.84 -0.67 7.39
N PHE A 239 -5.17 -0.33 8.49
CA PHE A 239 -5.33 -1.01 9.78
C PHE A 239 -6.57 -0.48 10.50
N ASP A 240 -7.60 -1.31 10.61
CA ASP A 240 -8.94 -0.86 11.04
C ASP A 240 -9.02 -0.41 12.52
N ASP A 241 -8.10 -0.86 13.40
CA ASP A 241 -8.14 -0.49 14.82
C ASP A 241 -7.84 0.99 15.03
N THR A 242 -6.84 1.50 14.33
CA THR A 242 -6.42 2.90 14.45
C THR A 242 -6.88 3.75 13.28
N GLY A 243 -6.92 3.19 12.07
CA GLY A 243 -7.14 3.89 10.82
C GLY A 243 -5.84 4.23 10.08
N ALA A 244 -4.68 3.86 10.61
CA ALA A 244 -3.40 4.02 9.93
C ALA A 244 -3.36 3.24 8.60
N VAL A 245 -2.53 3.68 7.68
CA VAL A 245 -2.35 3.05 6.36
C VAL A 245 -0.87 2.70 6.19
N VAL A 246 -0.55 1.43 5.91
CA VAL A 246 0.83 1.05 5.57
C VAL A 246 1.18 1.47 4.15
N ALA A 247 2.43 1.88 3.91
CA ALA A 247 2.88 2.26 2.57
C ALA A 247 2.95 1.05 1.64
N ALA A 248 3.37 -0.12 2.15
CA ALA A 248 3.28 -1.41 1.47
C ALA A 248 3.14 -2.56 2.47
N MET A 249 2.81 -3.78 1.98
CA MET A 249 2.65 -4.95 2.85
C MET A 249 3.97 -5.63 3.20
N THR A 250 5.06 -5.27 2.54
CA THR A 250 6.36 -5.95 2.66
C THR A 250 7.44 -5.05 3.22
N THR A 251 8.55 -5.67 3.56
CA THR A 251 9.83 -5.03 3.80
C THR A 251 10.88 -5.58 2.84
N SER A 252 11.89 -4.77 2.54
CA SER A 252 13.18 -5.17 1.99
C SER A 252 13.16 -5.91 0.65
N ILE A 253 12.15 -5.63 -0.17
CA ILE A 253 12.25 -5.92 -1.60
C ILE A 253 13.00 -4.74 -2.22
N PRO A 254 14.16 -4.98 -2.87
CA PRO A 254 14.97 -3.90 -3.42
C PRO A 254 14.25 -3.07 -4.47
N GLU A 255 14.52 -1.75 -4.54
CA GLU A 255 14.03 -0.88 -5.62
C GLU A 255 14.61 -1.27 -6.99
N VAL A 256 15.82 -1.82 -7.00
CA VAL A 256 16.50 -2.40 -8.16
C VAL A 256 17.48 -3.47 -7.68
N ALA A 257 17.85 -4.41 -8.55
CA ALA A 257 18.78 -5.49 -8.20
C ALA A 257 20.08 -4.94 -7.59
N ASP A 258 20.50 -5.51 -6.45
CA ASP A 258 21.76 -5.25 -5.76
C ASP A 258 21.99 -3.77 -5.33
N SER A 259 20.96 -2.94 -5.29
CA SER A 259 21.08 -1.52 -4.93
C SER A 259 21.31 -1.25 -3.44
N GLY A 260 20.94 -2.18 -2.56
CA GLY A 260 20.89 -1.94 -1.12
C GLY A 260 19.76 -1.00 -0.66
N ARG A 261 18.89 -0.56 -1.59
CA ARG A 261 17.69 0.24 -1.32
C ARG A 261 16.55 -0.67 -0.88
N ASN A 262 16.70 -1.21 0.33
CA ASN A 262 15.82 -2.19 0.94
C ASN A 262 15.19 -1.58 2.18
N TRP A 263 13.90 -1.22 2.14
CA TRP A 263 13.25 -0.46 3.21
C TRP A 263 12.08 -1.21 3.80
N ASP A 264 11.76 -0.93 5.07
CA ASP A 264 10.53 -1.45 5.70
C ASP A 264 9.38 -0.46 5.50
N TYR A 265 8.37 -0.85 4.71
CA TYR A 265 7.23 -0.01 4.34
C TYR A 265 5.94 -0.38 5.07
N ARG A 266 6.02 -1.19 6.11
CA ARG A 266 4.84 -1.62 6.89
C ARG A 266 4.37 -0.57 7.90
N TYR A 267 4.78 0.67 7.75
CA TYR A 267 4.46 1.82 8.60
C TYR A 267 3.59 2.84 7.87
N CYS A 268 3.07 3.81 8.63
CA CYS A 268 2.17 4.85 8.14
C CYS A 268 2.93 6.15 7.89
N TRP A 269 3.29 6.43 6.63
CA TRP A 269 3.71 7.76 6.21
C TRP A 269 2.50 8.69 6.11
N LEU A 270 2.62 9.89 6.68
CA LEU A 270 1.51 10.87 6.66
C LEU A 270 1.18 11.32 5.24
N ARG A 271 2.18 11.46 4.39
CA ARG A 271 2.06 11.80 2.97
C ARG A 271 1.31 10.72 2.20
N ASP A 272 1.78 9.47 2.25
CA ASP A 272 1.19 8.33 1.54
C ASP A 272 -0.26 8.11 1.98
N ALA A 273 -0.49 8.14 3.29
CA ALA A 273 -1.81 7.97 3.85
C ALA A 273 -2.79 9.07 3.42
N TYR A 274 -2.34 10.33 3.26
CA TYR A 274 -3.15 11.40 2.69
C TYR A 274 -3.66 11.01 1.28
N PHE A 275 -2.77 10.59 0.40
CA PHE A 275 -3.16 10.21 -0.95
C PHE A 275 -4.11 9.01 -0.99
N VAL A 276 -3.85 7.97 -0.16
CA VAL A 276 -4.73 6.79 -0.04
C VAL A 276 -6.13 7.19 0.41
N VAL A 277 -6.21 7.98 1.47
CA VAL A 277 -7.49 8.39 2.05
C VAL A 277 -8.27 9.29 1.09
N HIS A 278 -7.57 10.19 0.39
CA HIS A 278 -8.16 11.05 -0.62
C HIS A 278 -8.73 10.24 -1.79
N ALA A 279 -7.96 9.29 -2.35
CA ALA A 279 -8.41 8.44 -3.44
C ALA A 279 -9.64 7.59 -3.04
N LEU A 280 -9.62 6.98 -1.85
CA LEU A 280 -10.75 6.19 -1.34
C LEU A 280 -11.99 7.06 -1.06
N ASN A 281 -11.81 8.30 -0.58
CA ASN A 281 -12.93 9.23 -0.38
C ASN A 281 -13.57 9.68 -1.70
N ARG A 282 -12.77 9.91 -2.74
CA ARG A 282 -13.28 10.18 -4.11
C ARG A 282 -14.14 9.03 -4.63
N LEU A 283 -13.83 7.80 -4.25
CA LEU A 283 -14.66 6.63 -4.54
C LEU A 283 -15.82 6.42 -3.56
N GLY A 284 -16.02 7.30 -2.58
CA GLY A 284 -17.12 7.22 -1.62
C GLY A 284 -16.85 6.34 -0.40
N ALA A 285 -15.63 5.85 -0.19
CA ALA A 285 -15.26 5.03 0.97
C ALA A 285 -15.00 5.88 2.23
N THR A 286 -15.94 6.74 2.61
CA THR A 286 -15.84 7.74 3.69
C THR A 286 -15.43 7.16 5.05
N GLY A 287 -15.86 5.95 5.37
CA GLY A 287 -15.50 5.29 6.62
C GLY A 287 -14.00 5.00 6.79
N THR A 288 -13.21 4.99 5.70
CA THR A 288 -11.74 4.92 5.78
C THR A 288 -11.17 6.28 6.17
N LEU A 289 -11.67 7.35 5.56
CA LEU A 289 -11.31 8.72 5.93
C LEU A 289 -11.60 8.99 7.41
N GLU A 290 -12.79 8.67 7.91
CA GLU A 290 -13.17 8.90 9.31
C GLU A 290 -12.25 8.19 10.31
N ARG A 291 -11.77 6.99 9.98
CA ARG A 291 -10.81 6.27 10.83
C ARG A 291 -9.43 6.91 10.80
N TYR A 292 -8.95 7.28 9.62
CA TYR A 292 -7.68 7.97 9.47
C TYR A 292 -7.68 9.34 10.18
N LEU A 293 -8.77 10.08 10.08
CA LEU A 293 -8.91 11.35 10.82
C LEU A 293 -8.74 11.14 12.34
N ARG A 294 -9.31 10.08 12.90
CA ARG A 294 -9.10 9.74 14.33
C ARG A 294 -7.65 9.42 14.64
N TYR A 295 -6.98 8.69 13.76
CA TYR A 295 -5.56 8.38 13.90
C TYR A 295 -4.73 9.67 13.95
N ILE A 296 -4.91 10.57 12.99
CA ILE A 296 -4.21 11.87 12.94
C ILE A 296 -4.51 12.73 14.17
N ILE A 297 -5.77 12.83 14.57
CA ILE A 297 -6.15 13.62 15.76
C ILE A 297 -5.45 13.07 17.01
N ASN A 298 -5.33 11.76 17.13
CA ASN A 298 -4.62 11.13 18.25
C ASN A 298 -3.12 11.42 18.20
N LEU A 299 -2.48 11.37 17.03
CA LEU A 299 -1.06 11.71 16.85
C LEU A 299 -0.79 13.17 17.24
N VAL A 300 -1.59 14.11 16.71
CA VAL A 300 -1.45 15.55 17.00
C VAL A 300 -1.71 15.84 18.49
N ALA A 301 -2.68 15.15 19.10
CA ALA A 301 -2.97 15.34 20.53
C ALA A 301 -1.89 14.75 21.45
N GLY A 302 -1.11 13.78 20.97
CA GLY A 302 -0.01 13.15 21.69
C GLY A 302 1.36 13.79 21.43
N SER A 303 1.47 14.73 20.48
CA SER A 303 2.73 15.41 20.16
C SER A 303 2.92 16.67 21.00
N ASP A 304 4.13 16.89 21.51
CA ASP A 304 4.51 18.16 22.12
C ASP A 304 4.65 19.23 21.02
N ASP A 305 4.03 20.40 21.20
CA ASP A 305 4.11 21.53 20.27
C ASP A 305 3.70 21.24 18.81
N ALA A 306 2.88 20.21 18.56
CA ALA A 306 2.42 19.82 17.23
C ALA A 306 3.56 19.53 16.21
N LEU A 307 4.71 19.05 16.68
CA LEU A 307 5.80 18.59 15.83
C LEU A 307 5.45 17.22 15.22
N LEU A 308 5.53 17.11 13.91
CA LEU A 308 5.21 15.89 13.18
C LEU A 308 6.48 15.18 12.71
N GLN A 309 6.47 13.85 12.86
CA GLN A 309 7.38 12.94 12.17
C GLN A 309 6.80 12.58 10.80
N PRO A 310 7.61 12.22 9.79
CA PRO A 310 7.10 11.83 8.49
C PRO A 310 6.30 10.52 8.52
N LEU A 311 6.64 9.60 9.43
CA LEU A 311 5.96 8.32 9.58
C LEU A 311 5.83 7.90 11.05
N TYR A 312 4.87 7.02 11.28
CA TYR A 312 4.55 6.41 12.58
C TYR A 312 4.23 4.93 12.42
N GLY A 313 4.35 4.15 13.50
CA GLY A 313 3.79 2.81 13.55
C GLY A 313 2.26 2.82 13.39
N ILE A 314 1.68 1.72 12.94
CA ILE A 314 0.22 1.66 12.72
C ILE A 314 -0.60 1.69 14.01
N GLY A 315 0.01 1.46 15.16
CA GLY A 315 -0.55 1.67 16.50
C GLY A 315 -0.35 3.10 17.03
N GLY A 316 0.42 3.95 16.33
CA GLY A 316 0.82 5.29 16.76
C GLY A 316 2.21 5.34 17.40
N GLU A 317 3.00 4.28 17.25
CA GLU A 317 4.37 4.22 17.76
C GLU A 317 5.23 5.31 17.09
N THR A 318 6.01 6.04 17.92
CA THR A 318 6.85 7.17 17.50
C THR A 318 8.32 6.80 17.33
N THR A 319 8.72 5.59 17.74
CA THR A 319 10.10 5.10 17.62
C THR A 319 10.10 3.85 16.75
N LEU A 320 10.74 3.95 15.59
CA LEU A 320 10.77 2.90 14.58
C LEU A 320 12.23 2.58 14.21
N THR A 321 13.07 2.37 15.23
CA THR A 321 14.51 2.16 15.06
C THR A 321 14.82 1.10 14.01
N GLU A 322 15.61 1.48 13.00
CA GLU A 322 16.04 0.58 11.93
C GLU A 322 17.08 -0.42 12.45
N SER A 323 16.91 -1.67 12.10
CA SER A 323 17.83 -2.78 12.40
C SER A 323 17.82 -3.79 11.25
N GLU A 324 18.79 -4.69 11.21
CA GLU A 324 18.90 -5.72 10.19
C GLU A 324 18.53 -7.09 10.74
N ALA A 325 17.77 -7.86 9.95
CA ALA A 325 17.38 -9.24 10.25
C ALA A 325 18.37 -10.20 9.58
N ASP A 326 19.52 -10.45 10.22
CA ASP A 326 20.63 -11.25 9.67
C ASP A 326 20.26 -12.72 9.36
N HIS A 327 19.22 -13.23 10.02
CA HIS A 327 18.74 -14.61 9.86
C HIS A 327 17.93 -14.85 8.58
N LEU A 328 17.53 -13.79 7.86
CA LEU A 328 16.84 -13.89 6.58
C LEU A 328 17.81 -13.74 5.41
N GLY A 329 17.56 -14.50 4.35
CA GLY A 329 18.41 -14.52 3.16
C GLY A 329 18.31 -13.29 2.27
N GLY A 330 17.21 -12.52 2.36
CA GLY A 330 16.88 -11.42 1.48
C GLY A 330 16.06 -11.86 0.25
N TYR A 331 15.41 -10.92 -0.40
CA TYR A 331 14.70 -11.17 -1.66
C TYR A 331 15.70 -11.56 -2.76
N ARG A 332 15.60 -12.80 -3.27
CA ARG A 332 16.56 -13.36 -4.24
C ARG A 332 18.03 -13.27 -3.77
N GLY A 333 18.27 -13.42 -2.47
CA GLY A 333 19.61 -13.30 -1.87
C GLY A 333 20.11 -11.87 -1.67
N MET A 334 19.33 -10.86 -2.05
CA MET A 334 19.74 -9.45 -1.93
C MET A 334 19.43 -8.91 -0.53
N LYS A 335 20.48 -8.58 0.19
CA LYS A 335 20.45 -7.98 1.53
C LYS A 335 20.70 -6.47 1.48
N PRO A 336 20.46 -5.71 2.59
CA PRO A 336 19.99 -6.17 3.90
C PRO A 336 18.47 -6.41 3.96
N VAL A 337 18.01 -7.22 4.93
CA VAL A 337 16.62 -7.25 5.35
C VAL A 337 16.47 -6.32 6.54
N ARG A 338 15.68 -5.25 6.40
CA ARG A 338 15.52 -4.21 7.42
C ARG A 338 14.20 -4.37 8.17
N ILE A 339 14.24 -4.02 9.44
CA ILE A 339 13.11 -3.91 10.37
C ILE A 339 13.16 -2.51 10.94
N GLY A 340 12.03 -1.83 10.99
CA GLY A 340 12.02 -0.41 11.34
C GLY A 340 12.42 0.46 10.15
N ASN A 341 12.37 1.78 10.33
CA ASN A 341 12.74 2.73 9.28
C ASN A 341 13.20 4.05 9.90
N ASP A 342 14.49 4.36 9.81
CA ASP A 342 15.08 5.55 10.43
C ASP A 342 14.62 6.88 9.80
N ALA A 343 13.84 6.85 8.71
CA ALA A 343 13.19 8.05 8.20
C ALA A 343 12.25 8.70 9.25
N TYR A 344 11.81 7.98 10.30
CA TYR A 344 11.04 8.58 11.39
C TYR A 344 11.77 9.73 12.12
N ARG A 345 13.10 9.80 12.00
CA ARG A 345 13.95 10.85 12.59
C ARG A 345 14.15 12.05 11.68
N GLN A 346 13.79 11.92 10.40
CA GLN A 346 13.99 12.98 9.43
C GLN A 346 13.02 14.13 9.65
N ILE A 347 13.43 15.31 9.21
CA ILE A 347 12.56 16.47 9.08
C ILE A 347 12.03 16.47 7.66
N GLN A 348 10.71 16.35 7.49
CA GLN A 348 10.01 16.42 6.22
C GLN A 348 8.84 17.39 6.36
N HIS A 349 8.98 18.59 5.78
CA HIS A 349 8.04 19.68 5.99
C HIS A 349 6.71 19.46 5.23
N ASP A 350 6.69 18.63 4.20
CA ASP A 350 5.47 18.22 3.48
C ASP A 350 4.44 17.51 4.38
N SER A 351 4.88 16.92 5.49
CA SER A 351 4.01 16.24 6.46
C SER A 351 2.92 17.15 7.03
N TYR A 352 3.23 18.44 7.27
CA TYR A 352 2.24 19.41 7.74
C TYR A 352 1.13 19.64 6.71
N GLY A 353 1.53 19.76 5.43
CA GLY A 353 0.61 19.85 4.32
C GLY A 353 -0.26 18.60 4.20
N ALA A 354 0.35 17.42 4.22
CA ALA A 354 -0.35 16.14 4.11
C ALA A 354 -1.45 15.98 5.17
N VAL A 355 -1.16 16.33 6.43
CA VAL A 355 -2.14 16.26 7.52
C VAL A 355 -3.28 17.26 7.31
N VAL A 356 -2.97 18.54 7.05
CA VAL A 356 -4.01 19.56 6.87
C VAL A 356 -4.90 19.24 5.67
N LEU A 357 -4.32 18.81 4.53
CA LEU A 357 -5.07 18.42 3.34
C LEU A 357 -5.98 17.21 3.61
N ALA A 358 -5.49 16.19 4.31
CA ALA A 358 -6.30 15.03 4.67
C ALA A 358 -7.50 15.43 5.54
N VAL A 359 -7.28 16.30 6.54
CA VAL A 359 -8.33 16.73 7.47
C VAL A 359 -9.29 17.74 6.82
N THR A 360 -8.85 18.50 5.82
CA THR A 360 -9.68 19.50 5.11
C THR A 360 -11.02 18.91 4.65
N GLN A 361 -11.03 17.68 4.18
CA GLN A 361 -12.25 17.02 3.72
C GLN A 361 -13.33 16.92 4.81
N ALA A 362 -12.94 16.85 6.08
CA ALA A 362 -13.89 16.80 7.20
C ALA A 362 -14.79 18.06 7.30
N PHE A 363 -14.35 19.18 6.76
CA PHE A 363 -15.10 20.45 6.79
C PHE A 363 -16.03 20.65 5.59
N PHE A 364 -15.84 19.88 4.52
CA PHE A 364 -16.56 20.05 3.26
C PHE A 364 -17.41 18.85 2.87
N ASP A 365 -17.12 17.65 3.37
CA ASP A 365 -17.85 16.44 3.03
C ASP A 365 -19.00 16.17 4.01
N GLU A 366 -20.20 16.51 3.62
CA GLU A 366 -21.42 16.37 4.44
C GLU A 366 -21.86 14.90 4.65
N ARG A 367 -21.21 13.93 3.98
CA ARG A 367 -21.46 12.49 4.18
C ARG A 367 -20.82 11.96 5.47
N LEU A 368 -19.87 12.69 6.04
CA LEU A 368 -19.15 12.27 7.24
C LEU A 368 -20.05 12.35 8.47
N THR A 369 -19.92 11.37 9.36
CA THR A 369 -20.73 11.27 10.59
C THR A 369 -20.46 12.42 11.55
N ARG A 370 -19.24 12.96 11.53
CA ARG A 370 -18.82 14.11 12.33
C ARG A 370 -18.10 15.11 11.43
N PRO A 371 -18.81 16.15 10.98
CA PRO A 371 -18.18 17.24 10.24
C PRO A 371 -17.16 17.97 11.12
N GLY A 372 -16.17 18.56 10.49
CA GLY A 372 -15.19 19.42 11.15
C GLY A 372 -15.86 20.68 11.72
N ASP A 373 -15.44 21.05 12.92
CA ASP A 373 -15.94 22.21 13.67
C ASP A 373 -14.81 23.18 14.02
N VAL A 374 -15.15 24.29 14.65
CA VAL A 374 -14.19 25.31 15.11
C VAL A 374 -13.14 24.69 16.06
N ALA A 375 -13.54 23.72 16.89
CA ALA A 375 -12.58 23.09 17.81
C ALA A 375 -11.53 22.27 17.06
N LEU A 376 -11.91 21.54 16.02
CA LEU A 376 -10.97 20.83 15.15
C LEU A 376 -10.09 21.83 14.38
N PHE A 377 -10.68 22.91 13.82
CA PHE A 377 -9.92 23.96 13.13
C PHE A 377 -8.82 24.53 14.04
N ARG A 378 -9.14 24.88 15.31
CA ARG A 378 -8.16 25.40 16.27
C ARG A 378 -7.02 24.41 16.58
N ARG A 379 -7.26 23.11 16.43
CA ARG A 379 -6.20 22.09 16.57
C ARG A 379 -5.29 22.00 15.35
N LEU A 380 -5.76 22.41 14.17
CA LEU A 380 -4.95 22.45 12.94
C LEU A 380 -4.11 23.72 12.82
N GLU A 381 -4.52 24.82 13.45
CA GLU A 381 -3.78 26.09 13.36
C GLU A 381 -2.30 25.97 13.76
N PRO A 382 -1.90 25.25 14.84
CA PRO A 382 -0.48 25.04 15.14
C PRO A 382 0.30 24.36 14.01
N LEU A 383 -0.30 23.41 13.28
CA LEU A 383 0.32 22.80 12.12
C LEU A 383 0.55 23.80 10.99
N GLY A 384 -0.42 24.67 10.75
CA GLY A 384 -0.28 25.77 9.79
C GLY A 384 0.78 26.79 10.22
N GLU A 385 0.90 27.08 11.52
CA GLU A 385 1.96 27.94 12.07
C GLU A 385 3.36 27.32 11.82
N HIS A 386 3.51 26.00 12.01
CA HIS A 386 4.75 25.31 11.69
C HIS A 386 5.02 25.35 10.19
N ALA A 387 4.03 25.04 9.34
CA ALA A 387 4.15 25.10 7.89
C ALA A 387 4.60 26.49 7.42
N ALA A 388 3.95 27.56 7.92
CA ALA A 388 4.30 28.93 7.57
C ALA A 388 5.71 29.37 8.01
N ARG A 389 6.26 28.77 9.08
CA ARG A 389 7.60 29.05 9.59
C ARG A 389 8.68 28.26 8.89
N LEU A 390 8.36 27.05 8.37
CA LEU A 390 9.32 26.06 7.92
C LEU A 390 9.39 25.92 6.40
N PHE A 391 8.47 26.53 5.63
CA PHE A 391 8.37 26.33 4.18
C PHE A 391 9.63 26.70 3.38
N ASP A 392 10.47 27.60 3.92
CA ASP A 392 11.72 28.06 3.33
C ASP A 392 12.96 27.55 4.09
N GLN A 393 12.78 26.53 4.94
CA GLN A 393 13.85 25.88 5.67
C GLN A 393 14.23 24.55 5.01
N PRO A 394 15.50 24.12 5.09
CA PRO A 394 15.94 22.83 4.56
C PRO A 394 15.21 21.66 5.24
N ASP A 395 14.91 20.63 4.45
CA ASP A 395 14.36 19.36 4.91
C ASP A 395 14.94 18.18 4.08
N ALA A 396 14.61 16.94 4.48
CA ALA A 396 15.01 15.75 3.75
C ALA A 396 14.22 15.54 2.44
N GLY A 397 13.14 16.32 2.24
CA GLY A 397 12.25 16.21 1.09
C GLY A 397 11.44 14.91 1.05
N LEU A 398 10.57 14.83 0.08
CA LEU A 398 9.66 13.69 -0.12
C LEU A 398 10.41 12.37 -0.45
N TRP A 399 11.63 12.45 -1.01
CA TRP A 399 12.44 11.28 -1.37
C TRP A 399 13.38 10.80 -0.25
N GLU A 400 13.28 11.43 0.94
CA GLU A 400 13.95 10.97 2.18
C GLU A 400 15.48 10.96 2.09
N TYR A 401 16.07 12.02 1.51
CA TYR A 401 17.53 12.14 1.42
C TYR A 401 18.18 12.05 2.81
N ARG A 402 19.16 11.17 2.97
CA ARG A 402 19.83 10.92 4.27
C ARG A 402 21.01 11.84 4.58
N GLY A 403 21.49 12.62 3.63
CA GLY A 403 22.65 13.49 3.78
C GLY A 403 22.59 14.84 3.07
N HIS A 404 21.47 15.15 2.42
CA HIS A 404 21.35 16.31 1.51
C HIS A 404 20.06 17.09 1.77
N GLU A 405 20.00 17.79 2.91
CA GLU A 405 18.89 18.69 3.21
C GLU A 405 18.92 19.92 2.30
N LYS A 406 17.77 20.28 1.72
CA LYS A 406 17.55 21.45 0.87
C LYS A 406 16.19 22.05 1.17
N VAL A 407 15.95 23.28 0.72
CA VAL A 407 14.60 23.85 0.65
C VAL A 407 13.91 23.26 -0.59
N HIS A 408 13.22 22.13 -0.42
CA HIS A 408 12.55 21.47 -1.52
C HIS A 408 11.29 22.22 -1.94
N THR A 409 11.15 22.46 -3.25
CA THR A 409 10.00 23.19 -3.81
C THR A 409 8.68 22.47 -3.50
N TYR A 410 8.64 21.14 -3.58
CA TYR A 410 7.44 20.37 -3.24
C TYR A 410 7.08 20.51 -1.75
N SER A 411 8.05 20.39 -0.83
CA SER A 411 7.82 20.58 0.62
C SER A 411 7.28 21.99 0.91
N ALA A 412 7.88 23.02 0.27
CA ALA A 412 7.41 24.39 0.39
C ALA A 412 5.97 24.57 -0.11
N VAL A 413 5.61 23.97 -1.25
CA VAL A 413 4.23 24.00 -1.79
C VAL A 413 3.26 23.25 -0.88
N MET A 414 3.64 22.14 -0.28
CA MET A 414 2.81 21.44 0.71
C MET A 414 2.57 22.29 1.95
N CYS A 415 3.58 23.00 2.45
CA CYS A 415 3.42 23.97 3.53
C CYS A 415 2.48 25.12 3.14
N TRP A 416 2.61 25.66 1.93
CA TRP A 416 1.69 26.64 1.38
C TRP A 416 0.25 26.11 1.32
N ALA A 417 0.08 24.88 0.83
CA ALA A 417 -1.22 24.24 0.74
C ALA A 417 -1.90 24.10 2.10
N ALA A 418 -1.14 23.82 3.18
CA ALA A 418 -1.67 23.84 4.54
C ALA A 418 -2.31 25.20 4.88
N CYS A 419 -1.59 26.30 4.64
CA CYS A 419 -2.08 27.66 4.92
C CYS A 419 -3.28 28.05 4.04
N ASP A 420 -3.24 27.69 2.76
CA ASP A 420 -4.36 27.94 1.84
C ASP A 420 -5.62 27.16 2.26
N ARG A 421 -5.48 25.89 2.64
CA ARG A 421 -6.61 25.07 3.09
C ARG A 421 -7.15 25.57 4.45
N LEU A 422 -6.31 26.04 5.36
CA LEU A 422 -6.78 26.69 6.60
C LEU A 422 -7.58 27.94 6.33
N ALA A 423 -7.19 28.77 5.32
CA ALA A 423 -7.98 29.91 4.91
C ALA A 423 -9.36 29.48 4.38
N ARG A 424 -9.43 28.47 3.52
CA ARG A 424 -10.70 27.92 2.98
C ARG A 424 -11.58 27.33 4.09
N ILE A 425 -11.00 26.64 5.06
CA ILE A 425 -11.74 26.10 6.22
C ILE A 425 -12.28 27.24 7.07
N ALA A 426 -11.48 28.28 7.35
CA ALA A 426 -11.93 29.45 8.13
C ALA A 426 -13.09 30.18 7.44
N ASP A 427 -13.08 30.32 6.12
CA ASP A 427 -14.20 30.84 5.34
C ASP A 427 -15.46 29.97 5.50
N ARG A 428 -15.33 28.65 5.36
CA ARG A 428 -16.42 27.68 5.55
C ARG A 428 -17.04 27.73 6.96
N LEU A 429 -16.24 28.06 7.97
CA LEU A 429 -16.65 28.18 9.36
C LEU A 429 -17.09 29.60 9.75
N GLU A 430 -17.15 30.52 8.79
CA GLU A 430 -17.52 31.94 9.02
C GLU A 430 -16.60 32.63 10.05
N LEU A 431 -15.28 32.41 9.94
CA LEU A 431 -14.24 33.00 10.80
C LEU A 431 -13.40 34.03 9.99
N PRO A 432 -13.91 35.25 9.73
CA PRO A 432 -13.30 36.20 8.79
C PRO A 432 -11.88 36.63 9.19
N ASP A 433 -11.61 36.85 10.47
CA ASP A 433 -10.28 37.26 10.94
C ASP A 433 -9.24 36.17 10.69
N ALA A 434 -9.62 34.92 10.92
CA ALA A 434 -8.75 33.76 10.67
C ALA A 434 -8.57 33.55 9.16
N HIS A 435 -9.64 33.65 8.38
CA HIS A 435 -9.57 33.59 6.90
C HIS A 435 -8.57 34.60 6.35
N ASP A 436 -8.70 35.88 6.72
CA ASP A 436 -7.83 36.95 6.24
C ASP A 436 -6.37 36.75 6.67
N ALA A 437 -6.15 36.25 7.89
CA ALA A 437 -4.80 35.96 8.38
C ALA A 437 -4.13 34.82 7.59
N TRP A 438 -4.82 33.70 7.42
CA TRP A 438 -4.28 32.55 6.67
C TRP A 438 -4.15 32.84 5.18
N ARG A 439 -5.08 33.61 4.59
CA ARG A 439 -5.01 34.03 3.18
C ARG A 439 -3.79 34.91 2.89
N ARG A 440 -3.49 35.88 3.77
CA ARG A 440 -2.27 36.70 3.64
C ARG A 440 -1.02 35.82 3.71
N ARG A 441 -0.90 34.93 4.72
CA ARG A 441 0.26 34.03 4.85
C ARG A 441 0.45 33.17 3.60
N ALA A 442 -0.64 32.55 3.11
CA ALA A 442 -0.58 31.77 1.88
C ALA A 442 -0.15 32.61 0.69
N GLY A 443 -0.62 33.86 0.58
CA GLY A 443 -0.20 34.79 -0.48
C GLY A 443 1.29 35.13 -0.43
N ASP A 444 1.81 35.42 0.76
CA ASP A 444 3.23 35.71 0.95
C ASP A 444 4.11 34.49 0.62
N MET A 445 3.73 33.32 1.08
CA MET A 445 4.43 32.06 0.78
C MET A 445 4.40 31.76 -0.72
N HIS A 446 3.23 31.91 -1.36
CA HIS A 446 3.08 31.66 -2.80
C HIS A 446 4.02 32.56 -3.64
N ALA A 447 4.16 33.84 -3.26
CA ALA A 447 5.07 34.76 -3.95
C ALA A 447 6.54 34.29 -3.84
N VAL A 448 6.99 33.94 -2.62
CA VAL A 448 8.37 33.45 -2.39
C VAL A 448 8.63 32.14 -3.14
N ILE A 449 7.72 31.17 -3.05
CA ILE A 449 7.89 29.87 -3.70
C ILE A 449 7.89 30.03 -5.23
N SER A 450 7.01 30.88 -5.78
CA SER A 450 6.95 31.15 -7.21
C SER A 450 8.20 31.82 -7.77
N GLU A 451 8.91 32.60 -6.95
CA GLU A 451 10.17 33.22 -7.31
C GLU A 451 11.36 32.26 -7.12
N GLN A 452 11.48 31.64 -5.95
CA GLN A 452 12.66 30.84 -5.58
C GLN A 452 12.65 29.41 -6.17
N GLY A 453 11.48 28.85 -6.41
CA GLY A 453 11.29 27.53 -7.03
C GLY A 453 11.35 27.55 -8.56
N TRP A 454 11.36 28.75 -9.20
CA TRP A 454 11.46 28.90 -10.64
C TRP A 454 12.90 29.14 -11.08
N SER A 455 13.38 28.42 -12.08
CA SER A 455 14.68 28.67 -12.71
C SER A 455 14.50 29.29 -14.10
N GLU A 456 14.91 30.55 -14.27
CA GLU A 456 14.95 31.23 -15.56
C GLU A 456 15.81 30.47 -16.58
N ARG A 457 16.92 29.88 -16.13
CA ARG A 457 17.83 29.12 -16.99
C ARG A 457 17.19 27.83 -17.51
N ARG A 458 16.39 27.15 -16.67
CA ARG A 458 15.67 25.92 -17.04
C ARG A 458 14.35 26.23 -17.75
N GLY A 459 13.80 27.41 -17.52
CA GLY A 459 12.45 27.76 -17.94
C GLY A 459 11.40 26.85 -17.29
N ALA A 460 11.63 26.41 -16.05
CA ALA A 460 10.79 25.45 -15.34
C ALA A 460 10.88 25.65 -13.82
N PHE A 461 9.88 25.18 -13.09
CA PHE A 461 10.04 24.91 -11.67
C PHE A 461 11.08 23.81 -11.45
N VAL A 462 11.83 23.91 -10.35
CA VAL A 462 12.97 23.03 -10.02
C VAL A 462 12.82 22.40 -8.65
N GLU A 463 13.56 21.30 -8.41
CA GLU A 463 13.53 20.48 -7.19
C GLU A 463 13.63 21.30 -5.90
N SER A 464 14.50 22.30 -5.87
CA SER A 464 14.83 23.10 -4.68
C SER A 464 15.08 24.54 -5.01
N PHE A 465 14.89 25.43 -4.03
CA PHE A 465 15.09 26.87 -4.19
C PHE A 465 16.48 27.20 -4.70
N GLY A 466 16.54 27.97 -5.79
CA GLY A 466 17.80 28.31 -6.46
C GLY A 466 18.52 27.14 -7.12
N GLY A 467 17.90 25.95 -7.16
CA GLY A 467 18.44 24.74 -7.78
C GLY A 467 18.28 24.73 -9.29
N GLU A 468 18.64 23.59 -9.91
CA GLU A 468 18.58 23.39 -11.36
C GLU A 468 18.12 21.96 -11.73
N ARG A 469 17.94 21.09 -10.76
CA ARG A 469 17.47 19.72 -10.98
C ARG A 469 15.97 19.71 -11.17
N LEU A 470 15.49 18.76 -11.97
CA LEU A 470 14.06 18.46 -12.12
C LEU A 470 13.68 17.28 -11.21
N ASP A 471 12.42 17.29 -10.80
CA ASP A 471 11.85 16.32 -9.89
C ASP A 471 10.39 16.03 -10.29
N ALA A 472 10.01 14.76 -10.29
CA ALA A 472 8.66 14.35 -10.69
C ALA A 472 7.56 14.89 -9.77
N SER A 473 7.86 15.21 -8.50
CA SER A 473 6.88 15.80 -7.58
C SER A 473 6.35 17.17 -8.03
N LEU A 474 7.09 17.88 -8.89
CA LEU A 474 6.66 19.15 -9.48
C LEU A 474 5.46 18.99 -10.41
N LEU A 475 5.16 17.78 -10.88
CA LEU A 475 3.94 17.46 -11.63
C LEU A 475 2.67 17.61 -10.78
N LEU A 476 2.80 17.63 -9.45
CA LEU A 476 1.68 17.80 -8.51
C LEU A 476 1.29 19.27 -8.25
N LEU A 477 2.06 20.24 -8.73
CA LEU A 477 1.82 21.67 -8.45
C LEU A 477 0.41 22.13 -8.84
N HIS A 478 -0.13 21.61 -9.95
CA HIS A 478 -1.49 21.92 -10.39
C HIS A 478 -2.56 21.23 -9.53
N GLU A 479 -2.33 19.98 -9.09
CA GLU A 479 -3.26 19.23 -8.26
C GLU A 479 -3.43 19.88 -6.88
N LEU A 480 -2.37 20.50 -6.37
CA LEU A 480 -2.38 21.26 -5.13
C LEU A 480 -3.03 22.66 -5.25
N ASP A 481 -3.45 23.08 -6.46
CA ASP A 481 -3.92 24.43 -6.80
C ASP A 481 -2.82 25.51 -6.63
N PHE A 482 -1.54 25.15 -6.63
CA PHE A 482 -0.45 26.12 -6.54
C PHE A 482 -0.30 26.92 -7.84
N VAL A 483 -0.42 26.24 -8.98
CA VAL A 483 -0.49 26.87 -10.32
C VAL A 483 -1.68 26.30 -11.09
N ALA A 484 -2.24 27.10 -12.00
CA ALA A 484 -3.27 26.59 -12.91
C ALA A 484 -2.65 25.61 -13.92
N ALA A 485 -3.41 24.61 -14.36
CA ALA A 485 -2.91 23.63 -15.34
C ALA A 485 -2.51 24.25 -16.69
N ASP A 486 -3.15 25.37 -17.07
CA ASP A 486 -2.88 26.15 -18.28
C ASP A 486 -1.85 27.28 -18.06
N ASP A 487 -1.28 27.42 -16.86
CA ASP A 487 -0.18 28.36 -16.62
C ASP A 487 1.03 27.96 -17.49
N PRO A 488 1.56 28.86 -18.34
CA PRO A 488 2.70 28.56 -19.20
C PRO A 488 3.92 28.02 -18.47
N ARG A 489 4.13 28.41 -17.18
CA ARG A 489 5.22 27.91 -16.35
C ARG A 489 5.01 26.44 -15.97
N PHE A 490 3.76 26.03 -15.69
CA PHE A 490 3.47 24.63 -15.41
C PHE A 490 3.63 23.77 -16.66
N VAL A 491 3.10 24.22 -17.80
CA VAL A 491 3.27 23.52 -19.10
C VAL A 491 4.75 23.34 -19.43
N ALA A 492 5.56 24.39 -19.30
CA ALA A 492 7.01 24.32 -19.53
C ALA A 492 7.72 23.37 -18.54
N THR A 493 7.26 23.32 -17.28
CA THR A 493 7.79 22.40 -16.28
C THR A 493 7.49 20.93 -16.66
N VAL A 494 6.26 20.62 -17.10
CA VAL A 494 5.88 19.29 -17.58
C VAL A 494 6.75 18.88 -18.78
N GLU A 495 6.96 19.78 -19.75
CA GLU A 495 7.81 19.52 -20.93
C GLU A 495 9.29 19.30 -20.55
N ALA A 496 9.80 20.07 -19.61
CA ALA A 496 11.18 19.92 -19.11
C ALA A 496 11.36 18.57 -18.40
N ILE A 497 10.43 18.18 -17.53
CA ILE A 497 10.43 16.89 -16.83
C ILE A 497 10.31 15.74 -17.85
N GLU A 498 9.42 15.84 -18.82
CA GLU A 498 9.28 14.86 -19.90
C GLU A 498 10.62 14.64 -20.62
N GLY A 499 11.28 15.74 -20.99
CA GLY A 499 12.56 15.69 -21.72
C GLY A 499 13.71 15.06 -20.92
N GLU A 500 13.71 15.16 -19.60
CA GLU A 500 14.82 14.72 -18.76
C GLU A 500 14.54 13.42 -18.00
N LEU A 501 13.35 13.26 -17.41
CA LEU A 501 13.04 12.15 -16.50
C LEU A 501 12.30 10.99 -17.17
N ARG A 502 11.72 11.17 -18.34
CA ARG A 502 10.99 10.12 -19.05
C ARG A 502 11.93 9.12 -19.72
N ARG A 503 11.63 7.82 -19.56
CA ARG A 503 12.27 6.71 -20.28
C ARG A 503 11.19 5.80 -20.87
N GLY A 504 11.04 5.85 -22.19
CA GLY A 504 9.94 5.13 -22.85
C GLY A 504 8.58 5.63 -22.39
N ASP A 505 7.79 4.76 -21.80
CA ASP A 505 6.46 5.08 -21.25
C ASP A 505 6.47 5.31 -19.71
N HIS A 506 7.65 5.33 -19.09
CA HIS A 506 7.82 5.43 -17.65
C HIS A 506 8.53 6.71 -17.22
N MET A 507 8.27 7.17 -15.99
CA MET A 507 8.83 8.38 -15.40
C MET A 507 9.70 8.04 -14.20
N PHE A 508 10.94 8.58 -14.21
CA PHE A 508 11.84 8.52 -13.06
C PHE A 508 11.49 9.61 -12.04
N ARG A 509 11.81 9.37 -10.77
CA ARG A 509 11.57 10.36 -9.71
C ARG A 509 12.48 11.58 -9.87
N TYR A 510 13.77 11.36 -10.18
CA TYR A 510 14.80 12.35 -10.50
C TYR A 510 15.99 11.66 -11.17
N ILE A 511 16.93 12.45 -11.73
CA ILE A 511 18.20 11.97 -12.26
C ILE A 511 19.32 12.62 -11.45
N GLY A 512 20.23 11.81 -10.93
CA GLY A 512 21.40 12.20 -10.16
C GLY A 512 21.64 11.28 -8.98
N ASP A 513 22.84 11.33 -8.48
CA ASP A 513 23.24 10.52 -7.33
C ASP A 513 22.58 11.06 -6.05
N ASP A 514 22.07 10.14 -5.28
CA ASP A 514 21.68 10.32 -3.89
C ASP A 514 22.62 9.50 -2.97
N ASP A 515 22.18 9.24 -1.72
CA ASP A 515 22.97 8.49 -0.74
C ASP A 515 23.26 7.03 -1.14
N PHE A 516 22.57 6.50 -2.18
CA PHE A 516 22.66 5.11 -2.65
C PHE A 516 22.97 5.01 -4.15
N GLY A 517 23.44 6.09 -4.78
CA GLY A 517 23.69 6.17 -6.21
C GLY A 517 22.50 6.71 -7.02
N THR A 518 22.58 6.64 -8.34
CA THR A 518 21.49 7.08 -9.23
C THR A 518 20.36 6.04 -9.26
N PRO A 519 19.07 6.45 -9.14
CA PRO A 519 17.95 5.53 -9.36
C PRO A 519 17.98 4.92 -10.77
N GLU A 520 17.85 3.61 -10.87
CA GLU A 520 17.93 2.88 -12.15
C GLU A 520 16.54 2.42 -12.64
N ASN A 521 15.57 2.31 -11.74
CA ASN A 521 14.19 1.95 -12.06
C ASN A 521 13.26 3.16 -12.07
N ALA A 522 12.16 3.04 -12.80
CA ALA A 522 11.08 4.02 -12.83
C ALA A 522 10.18 3.82 -11.62
N PHE A 523 9.88 4.91 -10.92
CA PHE A 523 8.98 4.91 -9.78
C PHE A 523 7.53 5.00 -10.30
N ASN A 524 6.72 3.97 -10.06
CA ASN A 524 5.41 3.83 -10.69
C ASN A 524 4.48 5.02 -10.47
N ILE A 525 4.43 5.59 -9.25
CA ILE A 525 3.58 6.75 -8.97
C ILE A 525 3.99 7.99 -9.80
N CYS A 526 5.28 8.17 -10.08
CA CYS A 526 5.74 9.29 -10.91
C CYS A 526 5.18 9.21 -12.33
N THR A 527 5.04 7.99 -12.87
CA THR A 527 4.38 7.78 -14.16
C THR A 527 2.90 8.16 -14.12
N PHE A 528 2.19 7.86 -13.02
CA PHE A 528 0.79 8.29 -12.85
C PHE A 528 0.68 9.82 -12.68
N TRP A 529 1.56 10.47 -11.92
CA TRP A 529 1.58 11.94 -11.84
C TRP A 529 1.80 12.59 -13.20
N TYR A 530 2.67 12.00 -14.02
CA TYR A 530 2.88 12.48 -15.39
C TYR A 530 1.64 12.29 -16.26
N ILE A 531 0.95 11.15 -16.15
CA ILE A 531 -0.33 10.91 -16.84
C ILE A 531 -1.38 11.96 -16.45
N ASP A 532 -1.50 12.26 -15.16
CA ASP A 532 -2.47 13.23 -14.65
C ASP A 532 -2.12 14.65 -15.09
N ALA A 533 -0.82 15.01 -15.07
CA ALA A 533 -0.35 16.30 -15.60
C ALA A 533 -0.62 16.46 -17.10
N LEU A 534 -0.36 15.40 -17.91
CA LEU A 534 -0.70 15.41 -19.34
C LEU A 534 -2.19 15.61 -19.60
N ALA A 535 -3.04 14.93 -18.82
CA ALA A 535 -4.49 15.10 -18.92
C ALA A 535 -4.89 16.55 -18.60
N ALA A 536 -4.29 17.13 -17.55
CA ALA A 536 -4.57 18.50 -17.11
C ALA A 536 -4.17 19.57 -18.14
N ILE A 537 -3.02 19.39 -18.81
CA ILE A 537 -2.55 20.34 -19.88
C ILE A 537 -3.18 20.07 -21.25
N GLY A 538 -4.19 19.19 -21.34
CA GLY A 538 -4.93 18.93 -22.58
C GLY A 538 -4.36 17.83 -23.49
N ARG A 539 -3.30 17.09 -23.07
CA ARG A 539 -2.72 15.95 -23.80
C ARG A 539 -3.42 14.62 -23.45
N GLY A 540 -4.75 14.63 -23.33
CA GLY A 540 -5.55 13.51 -22.84
C GLY A 540 -5.43 12.20 -23.64
N ALA A 541 -5.24 12.25 -24.97
CA ALA A 541 -5.04 11.04 -25.78
C ALA A 541 -3.73 10.32 -25.44
N GLU A 542 -2.67 11.06 -25.19
CA GLU A 542 -1.38 10.50 -24.76
C GLU A 542 -1.45 9.98 -23.34
N ALA A 543 -2.04 10.75 -22.43
CA ALA A 543 -2.28 10.34 -21.06
C ALA A 543 -3.03 9.00 -21.00
N ARG A 544 -4.09 8.83 -21.80
CA ARG A 544 -4.86 7.59 -21.89
C ARG A 544 -4.00 6.42 -22.36
N ARG A 545 -3.20 6.61 -23.40
CA ARG A 545 -2.29 5.56 -23.91
C ARG A 545 -1.29 5.12 -22.83
N LEU A 546 -0.66 6.06 -22.14
CA LEU A 546 0.29 5.76 -21.06
C LEU A 546 -0.39 5.04 -19.89
N PHE A 547 -1.60 5.46 -19.54
CA PHE A 547 -2.39 4.80 -18.49
C PHE A 547 -2.72 3.34 -18.86
N GLU A 548 -3.13 3.07 -20.10
CA GLU A 548 -3.41 1.73 -20.59
C GLU A 548 -2.14 0.85 -20.57
N ASN A 549 -0.96 1.44 -20.87
CA ASN A 549 0.33 0.75 -20.73
C ASN A 549 0.64 0.43 -19.24
N MET A 550 0.40 1.35 -18.31
CA MET A 550 0.55 1.07 -16.88
C MET A 550 -0.40 -0.04 -16.40
N LEU A 551 -1.63 -0.09 -16.90
CA LEU A 551 -2.55 -1.20 -16.60
C LEU A 551 -2.05 -2.53 -17.13
N ALA A 552 -1.44 -2.56 -18.32
CA ALA A 552 -0.84 -3.76 -18.88
C ALA A 552 0.42 -4.23 -18.13
N SER A 553 1.05 -3.33 -17.38
CA SER A 553 2.25 -3.61 -16.57
C SER A 553 1.93 -4.04 -15.13
N THR A 554 0.65 -4.10 -14.74
CA THR A 554 0.27 -4.69 -13.45
C THR A 554 0.53 -6.20 -13.45
N THR A 555 0.67 -6.81 -12.26
CA THR A 555 0.60 -8.27 -12.16
C THR A 555 -0.68 -8.80 -12.79
N ARG A 556 -0.75 -10.12 -13.09
CA ARG A 556 -1.97 -10.76 -13.61
C ARG A 556 -3.20 -10.56 -12.70
N LEU A 557 -2.97 -10.25 -11.44
CA LEU A 557 -4.00 -10.00 -10.44
C LEU A 557 -4.30 -8.50 -10.24
N GLY A 558 -3.68 -7.61 -11.05
CA GLY A 558 -3.94 -6.18 -11.07
C GLY A 558 -3.30 -5.40 -9.93
N LEU A 559 -2.12 -5.82 -9.46
CA LEU A 559 -1.35 -5.18 -8.40
C LEU A 559 -0.06 -4.57 -8.95
N LEU A 560 0.46 -3.55 -8.27
CA LEU A 560 1.73 -2.88 -8.58
C LEU A 560 2.63 -2.82 -7.34
N SER A 561 3.93 -2.90 -7.60
CA SER A 561 4.99 -2.57 -6.65
C SER A 561 5.32 -1.08 -6.67
N GLU A 562 6.37 -0.70 -5.97
CA GLU A 562 6.93 0.64 -5.96
C GLU A 562 7.55 1.03 -7.30
N ASP A 563 8.45 0.20 -7.78
CA ASP A 563 9.28 0.44 -8.97
C ASP A 563 9.05 -0.58 -10.07
N MET A 564 9.53 -0.21 -11.26
CA MET A 564 9.53 -1.06 -12.44
C MET A 564 10.79 -0.81 -13.27
N ASP A 565 11.42 -1.87 -13.71
CA ASP A 565 12.45 -1.78 -14.74
C ASP A 565 11.82 -1.35 -16.08
N PRO A 566 12.13 -0.16 -16.60
CA PRO A 566 11.51 0.36 -17.81
C PRO A 566 11.87 -0.43 -19.08
N THR A 567 12.87 -1.31 -19.01
CA THR A 567 13.33 -2.12 -20.15
C THR A 567 12.64 -3.48 -20.21
N THR A 568 12.53 -4.14 -19.05
CA THR A 568 11.98 -5.51 -18.96
C THR A 568 10.52 -5.54 -18.55
N GLY A 569 10.02 -4.48 -17.90
CA GLY A 569 8.69 -4.43 -17.26
C GLY A 569 8.64 -5.22 -15.95
N GLU A 570 9.78 -5.65 -15.40
CA GLU A 570 9.82 -6.36 -14.13
C GLU A 570 9.53 -5.41 -12.97
N LEU A 571 8.65 -5.86 -12.06
CA LEU A 571 8.29 -5.12 -10.86
C LEU A 571 9.36 -5.29 -9.77
N TRP A 572 9.71 -4.18 -9.11
CA TRP A 572 10.68 -4.07 -8.03
C TRP A 572 10.13 -3.21 -6.89
N GLY A 573 10.83 -3.19 -5.75
CA GLY A 573 10.40 -2.45 -4.58
C GLY A 573 9.27 -3.13 -3.81
N ASN A 574 8.89 -2.55 -2.67
CA ASN A 574 7.90 -3.13 -1.76
C ASN A 574 6.52 -3.29 -2.41
N PHE A 575 5.79 -4.36 -2.00
CA PHE A 575 4.62 -4.85 -2.72
C PHE A 575 3.45 -5.28 -1.79
N PRO A 576 2.18 -5.11 -2.25
CA PRO A 576 1.80 -4.08 -3.21
C PRO A 576 1.98 -2.70 -2.58
N GLN A 577 2.42 -1.72 -3.37
CA GLN A 577 2.61 -0.36 -2.86
C GLN A 577 1.33 0.46 -2.99
N THR A 578 0.94 1.12 -1.89
CA THR A 578 -0.29 1.90 -1.85
C THR A 578 -0.25 3.12 -2.76
N TYR A 579 0.90 3.79 -2.85
CA TYR A 579 1.08 4.95 -3.71
C TYR A 579 0.82 4.65 -5.19
N SER A 580 1.38 3.55 -5.69
CA SER A 580 1.16 3.08 -7.07
C SER A 580 -0.31 2.75 -7.33
N MET A 581 -1.00 2.14 -6.35
CA MET A 581 -2.43 1.83 -6.45
C MET A 581 -3.31 3.09 -6.37
N VAL A 582 -2.89 4.14 -5.65
CA VAL A 582 -3.54 5.47 -5.67
C VAL A 582 -3.45 6.10 -7.05
N GLY A 583 -2.26 6.09 -7.66
CA GLY A 583 -2.05 6.63 -9.01
C GLY A 583 -3.00 6.00 -10.02
N LEU A 584 -3.15 4.67 -9.97
CA LEU A 584 -4.11 3.96 -10.82
C LEU A 584 -5.55 4.50 -10.66
N ILE A 585 -6.02 4.72 -9.42
CA ILE A 585 -7.38 5.24 -9.17
C ILE A 585 -7.50 6.68 -9.67
N ASN A 586 -6.55 7.55 -9.35
CA ASN A 586 -6.61 8.96 -9.69
C ASN A 586 -6.60 9.17 -11.21
N SER A 587 -5.67 8.52 -11.92
CA SER A 587 -5.61 8.60 -13.38
C SER A 587 -6.85 8.00 -14.04
N ALA A 588 -7.39 6.90 -13.53
CA ALA A 588 -8.65 6.35 -14.03
C ALA A 588 -9.82 7.34 -13.87
N LEU A 589 -9.92 8.02 -12.71
CA LEU A 589 -10.95 9.04 -12.47
C LEU A 589 -10.78 10.27 -13.36
N ALA A 590 -9.54 10.69 -13.65
CA ALA A 590 -9.24 11.84 -14.50
C ALA A 590 -9.53 11.57 -16.00
N LEU A 591 -9.28 10.34 -16.46
CA LEU A 591 -9.32 9.98 -17.88
C LEU A 591 -10.61 9.28 -18.32
N SER A 592 -11.42 8.77 -17.38
CA SER A 592 -12.64 8.05 -17.72
C SER A 592 -13.68 8.95 -18.36
N ARG A 593 -14.39 8.42 -19.36
CA ARG A 593 -15.59 9.05 -19.89
C ARG A 593 -16.63 9.22 -18.79
N ARG A 594 -17.48 10.21 -18.92
CA ARG A 594 -18.64 10.34 -18.05
C ARG A 594 -19.67 9.25 -18.37
N TRP A 595 -20.44 8.85 -17.38
CA TRP A 595 -21.50 7.85 -17.56
C TRP A 595 -22.50 8.29 -18.64
N GLU A 596 -22.83 9.59 -18.71
CA GLU A 596 -23.79 10.15 -19.67
C GLU A 596 -23.26 10.11 -21.11
N ASP A 597 -21.93 10.16 -21.28
CA ASP A 597 -21.29 10.16 -22.60
C ASP A 597 -21.03 8.73 -23.13
N ALA A 598 -21.34 7.71 -22.34
CA ALA A 598 -21.00 6.34 -22.63
C ALA A 598 -22.11 5.53 -23.32
N PHE A 599 -23.35 6.08 -23.37
CA PHE A 599 -24.54 5.41 -23.95
C PHE A 599 -25.12 6.15 -25.14
#